data_38a29cbc6ba9cc1345de91a6518d6630
#
_entry.id   38a29cbc6ba9cc1345de91a6518d6630
#
_cell.length_a   1.000
_cell.length_b   1.000
_cell.length_c   1.000
_cell.angle_alpha   90.00
_cell.angle_beta   90.00
_cell.angle_gamma   90.00
#
_symmetry.space_group_name_H-M   'P 1'
#
loop_
_entity.id
_entity.type
_entity.pdbx_description
1 polymer ?
#
loop_
_entity_poly.entity_id
_entity_poly.type
_entity_poly.pdbx_seq_one_letter_code
_entity_poly.pdbx_strand_id
1 'polypeptide(L)'
;MATSNKRAHQQKSQKMSELLAAIPLSLLLVFSTGPVFFVVVETSITKGVKRAFCVDIGAVIADIVFILIALFSAQSLRDSLAENQRWLIVGGLILCIFGLTSLIISMRKKSTIAFEAEALSKSNYLFYVAKGFLLNIINVGTFLFWLGLVVFGAGFWFFVYVLFFYLLFDIVKIYLAKQLKISLTPKVIYKLKQLVYIIIFGFGLFFIFQGSFPEQKEQLQTIIGAQIN
;
A
#
# COMPACT_ATOMS: atom_id res chain seq x y z
N MET A 1 10.07 -14.30 -38.47
CA MET A 1 9.30 -13.04 -38.29
C MET A 1 8.04 -13.21 -37.43
N ALA A 2 7.26 -14.28 -37.52
CA ALA A 2 6.01 -14.49 -36.77
C ALA A 2 6.19 -14.59 -35.23
N THR A 3 7.28 -15.19 -34.74
CA THR A 3 7.55 -15.37 -33.30
C THR A 3 7.93 -14.06 -32.59
N SER A 4 8.60 -13.13 -33.30
CA SER A 4 8.96 -11.82 -32.77
C SER A 4 7.72 -10.94 -32.54
N ASN A 5 6.76 -11.01 -33.47
CA ASN A 5 5.53 -10.22 -33.40
C ASN A 5 4.59 -10.74 -32.28
N LYS A 6 4.51 -12.05 -32.04
CA LYS A 6 3.76 -12.63 -30.91
C LYS A 6 4.35 -12.21 -29.56
N ARG A 7 5.67 -12.21 -29.41
CA ARG A 7 6.33 -11.78 -28.16
C ARG A 7 6.08 -10.29 -27.89
N ALA A 8 6.16 -9.43 -28.90
CA ALA A 8 5.88 -8.00 -28.76
C ALA A 8 4.41 -7.75 -28.35
N HIS A 9 3.48 -8.50 -28.91
CA HIS A 9 2.05 -8.40 -28.57
C HIS A 9 1.77 -8.89 -27.14
N GLN A 10 2.39 -9.97 -26.69
CA GLN A 10 2.30 -10.47 -25.32
C GLN A 10 2.88 -9.48 -24.31
N GLN A 11 4.05 -8.90 -24.59
CA GLN A 11 4.64 -7.88 -23.71
C GLN A 11 3.77 -6.62 -23.61
N LYS A 12 3.14 -6.20 -24.70
CA LYS A 12 2.23 -5.05 -24.69
C LYS A 12 0.97 -5.35 -23.88
N SER A 13 0.40 -6.55 -24.00
CA SER A 13 -0.75 -6.99 -23.21
C SER A 13 -0.44 -7.06 -21.72
N GLN A 14 0.72 -7.63 -21.37
CA GLN A 14 1.17 -7.71 -19.96
C GLN A 14 1.37 -6.33 -19.34
N LYS A 15 2.04 -5.41 -20.04
CA LYS A 15 2.20 -4.03 -19.57
C LYS A 15 0.87 -3.32 -19.35
N MET A 16 -0.10 -3.56 -20.23
CA MET A 16 -1.43 -2.98 -20.11
C MET A 16 -2.17 -3.53 -18.90
N SER A 17 -2.10 -4.84 -18.63
CA SER A 17 -2.71 -5.44 -17.44
C SER A 17 -2.06 -4.96 -16.15
N GLU A 18 -0.74 -4.81 -16.11
CA GLU A 18 -0.01 -4.23 -14.98
C GLU A 18 -0.43 -2.78 -14.71
N LEU A 19 -0.55 -1.97 -15.75
CA LEU A 19 -0.99 -0.58 -15.65
C LEU A 19 -2.41 -0.49 -15.08
N LEU A 20 -3.33 -1.31 -15.59
CA LEU A 20 -4.73 -1.34 -15.11
C LEU A 20 -4.84 -1.83 -13.67
N ALA A 21 -4.03 -2.82 -13.27
CA ALA A 21 -3.98 -3.32 -11.90
C ALA A 21 -3.35 -2.31 -10.93
N ALA A 22 -2.44 -1.46 -11.39
CA ALA A 22 -1.80 -0.45 -10.56
C ALA A 22 -2.79 0.64 -10.07
N ILE A 23 -3.82 0.98 -10.87
CA ILE A 23 -4.79 2.03 -10.54
C ILE A 23 -5.54 1.74 -9.23
N PRO A 24 -6.27 0.62 -9.07
CA PRO A 24 -7.00 0.33 -7.84
C PRO A 24 -6.07 0.13 -6.64
N LEU A 25 -4.88 -0.42 -6.84
CA LEU A 25 -3.90 -0.59 -5.77
C LEU A 25 -3.32 0.74 -5.30
N SER A 26 -3.06 1.68 -6.23
CA SER A 26 -2.64 3.04 -5.88
C SER A 26 -3.73 3.77 -5.10
N LEU A 27 -4.99 3.63 -5.52
CA LEU A 27 -6.11 4.22 -4.80
C LEU A 27 -6.24 3.62 -3.39
N LEU A 28 -6.08 2.30 -3.24
CA LEU A 28 -6.04 1.65 -1.94
C LEU A 28 -4.90 2.22 -1.07
N LEU A 29 -3.71 2.41 -1.65
CA LEU A 29 -2.54 2.95 -0.96
C LEU A 29 -2.80 4.36 -0.44
N VAL A 30 -3.42 5.25 -1.24
CA VAL A 30 -3.79 6.62 -0.83
C VAL A 30 -4.56 6.63 0.48
N PHE A 31 -5.49 5.70 0.66
CA PHE A 31 -6.29 5.58 1.89
C PHE A 31 -5.61 4.75 2.98
N SER A 32 -4.73 3.83 2.61
CA SER A 32 -3.99 2.93 3.51
C SER A 32 -2.87 3.63 4.27
N THR A 33 -2.40 4.79 3.82
CA THR A 33 -1.31 5.54 4.48
C THR A 33 -1.62 5.98 5.91
N GLY A 34 -2.79 5.65 6.43
CA GLY A 34 -3.13 5.78 7.85
C GLY A 34 -2.91 7.21 8.41
N PRO A 35 -2.00 7.40 9.39
CA PRO A 35 -1.76 8.71 9.98
C PRO A 35 -1.31 9.78 8.99
N VAL A 36 -0.55 9.38 7.96
CA VAL A 36 -0.02 10.30 6.94
C VAL A 36 -1.15 10.95 6.16
N PHE A 37 -2.17 10.18 5.74
CA PHE A 37 -3.33 10.70 5.04
C PHE A 37 -3.95 11.90 5.77
N PHE A 38 -4.15 11.76 7.09
CA PHE A 38 -4.77 12.82 7.89
C PHE A 38 -3.88 14.04 8.04
N VAL A 39 -2.57 13.82 8.25
CA VAL A 39 -1.59 14.90 8.38
C VAL A 39 -1.47 15.68 7.07
N VAL A 40 -1.49 14.99 5.92
CA VAL A 40 -1.46 15.64 4.59
C VAL A 40 -2.71 16.49 4.40
N VAL A 41 -3.90 15.93 4.64
CA VAL A 41 -5.17 16.65 4.49
C VAL A 41 -5.27 17.83 5.46
N GLU A 42 -4.97 17.63 6.74
CA GLU A 42 -4.96 18.69 7.75
C GLU A 42 -3.97 19.80 7.38
N THR A 43 -2.74 19.44 6.98
CA THR A 43 -1.73 20.40 6.55
C THR A 43 -2.18 21.18 5.32
N SER A 44 -2.87 20.53 4.36
CA SER A 44 -3.40 21.20 3.18
C SER A 44 -4.43 22.26 3.56
N ILE A 45 -5.33 21.96 4.48
CA ILE A 45 -6.39 22.87 4.94
C ILE A 45 -5.81 24.01 5.78
N THR A 46 -4.94 23.70 6.74
CA THR A 46 -4.49 24.65 7.77
C THR A 46 -3.23 25.42 7.39
N LYS A 47 -2.28 24.78 6.73
CA LYS A 47 -0.94 25.33 6.42
C LYS A 47 -0.72 25.54 4.90
N GLY A 48 -1.62 25.03 4.08
CA GLY A 48 -1.63 25.20 2.63
C GLY A 48 -1.00 24.06 1.84
N VAL A 49 -1.34 24.00 0.54
CA VAL A 49 -1.00 22.93 -0.39
C VAL A 49 0.50 22.64 -0.46
N LYS A 50 1.36 23.66 -0.49
CA LYS A 50 2.81 23.48 -0.62
C LYS A 50 3.40 22.68 0.56
N ARG A 51 2.96 22.97 1.78
CA ARG A 51 3.42 22.24 2.96
C ARG A 51 2.86 20.81 3.03
N ALA A 52 1.60 20.62 2.63
CA ALA A 52 1.00 19.30 2.51
C ALA A 52 1.76 18.43 1.51
N PHE A 53 2.15 19.00 0.37
CA PHE A 53 2.96 18.33 -0.62
C PHE A 53 4.34 17.93 -0.09
N CYS A 54 4.96 18.74 0.77
CA CYS A 54 6.21 18.36 1.44
C CYS A 54 6.03 17.16 2.39
N VAL A 55 4.92 17.10 3.13
CA VAL A 55 4.60 15.92 3.96
C VAL A 55 4.44 14.68 3.06
N ASP A 56 3.74 14.82 1.97
CA ASP A 56 3.49 13.75 1.00
C ASP A 56 4.79 13.23 0.36
N ILE A 57 5.67 14.13 -0.10
CA ILE A 57 7.01 13.77 -0.59
C ILE A 57 7.78 12.96 0.46
N GLY A 58 7.71 13.36 1.72
CA GLY A 58 8.36 12.62 2.81
C GLY A 58 7.82 11.19 2.93
N ALA A 59 6.52 11.02 2.82
CA ALA A 59 5.89 9.70 2.82
C ALA A 59 6.33 8.84 1.63
N VAL A 60 6.38 9.42 0.42
CA VAL A 60 6.86 8.74 -0.79
C VAL A 60 8.31 8.28 -0.67
N ILE A 61 9.17 9.08 -0.04
CA ILE A 61 10.57 8.68 0.22
C ILE A 61 10.59 7.44 1.12
N ALA A 62 9.75 7.37 2.15
CA ALA A 62 9.63 6.17 2.98
C ALA A 62 9.08 4.97 2.19
N ASP A 63 8.13 5.17 1.29
CA ASP A 63 7.61 4.13 0.39
C ASP A 63 8.72 3.57 -0.52
N ILE A 64 9.56 4.44 -1.08
CA ILE A 64 10.73 4.02 -1.87
C ILE A 64 11.68 3.17 -1.03
N VAL A 65 11.95 3.56 0.22
CA VAL A 65 12.76 2.75 1.15
C VAL A 65 12.13 1.37 1.38
N PHE A 66 10.82 1.30 1.61
CA PHE A 66 10.11 0.03 1.76
C PHE A 66 10.16 -0.84 0.51
N ILE A 67 9.98 -0.25 -0.67
CA ILE A 67 10.10 -0.96 -1.95
C ILE A 67 11.52 -1.52 -2.11
N LEU A 68 12.54 -0.73 -1.82
CA LEU A 68 13.93 -1.20 -1.90
C LEU A 68 14.18 -2.36 -0.94
N ILE A 69 13.79 -2.24 0.33
CA ILE A 69 13.91 -3.33 1.31
C ILE A 69 13.17 -4.57 0.81
N ALA A 70 11.94 -4.42 0.32
CA ALA A 70 11.15 -5.52 -0.19
C ALA A 70 11.78 -6.19 -1.41
N LEU A 71 12.31 -5.41 -2.35
CA LEU A 71 13.00 -5.94 -3.55
C LEU A 71 14.31 -6.65 -3.20
N PHE A 72 15.12 -6.11 -2.29
CA PHE A 72 16.36 -6.78 -1.84
C PHE A 72 16.06 -8.09 -1.10
N SER A 73 14.96 -8.15 -0.36
CA SER A 73 14.53 -9.35 0.35
C SER A 73 13.76 -10.33 -0.55
N ALA A 74 13.37 -9.92 -1.76
CA ALA A 74 12.46 -10.64 -2.63
C ALA A 74 12.95 -12.04 -3.01
N GLN A 75 14.22 -12.16 -3.33
CA GLN A 75 14.80 -13.44 -3.78
C GLN A 75 14.83 -14.44 -2.63
N SER A 76 15.42 -14.07 -1.51
CA SER A 76 15.47 -14.92 -0.32
C SER A 76 14.08 -15.28 0.19
N LEU A 77 13.13 -14.35 0.11
CA LEU A 77 11.76 -14.58 0.53
C LEU A 77 11.03 -15.54 -0.42
N ARG A 78 11.21 -15.38 -1.75
CA ARG A 78 10.61 -16.27 -2.76
C ARG A 78 11.19 -17.68 -2.66
N ASP A 79 12.51 -17.81 -2.50
CA ASP A 79 13.19 -19.09 -2.35
C ASP A 79 12.68 -19.81 -1.10
N SER A 80 12.60 -19.11 0.03
CA SER A 80 12.02 -19.65 1.28
C SER A 80 10.54 -20.05 1.12
N LEU A 81 9.75 -19.28 0.38
CA LEU A 81 8.34 -19.60 0.12
C LEU A 81 8.19 -20.76 -0.87
N ALA A 82 9.10 -20.89 -1.83
CA ALA A 82 9.12 -22.02 -2.77
C ALA A 82 9.51 -23.33 -2.06
N GLU A 83 10.47 -23.27 -1.15
CA GLU A 83 10.90 -24.43 -0.37
C GLU A 83 9.86 -24.86 0.68
N ASN A 84 9.17 -23.89 1.27
CA ASN A 84 8.22 -24.20 2.34
C ASN A 84 7.05 -23.21 2.36
N GLN A 85 5.92 -23.64 1.81
CA GLN A 85 4.68 -22.86 1.80
C GLN A 85 4.15 -22.48 3.19
N ARG A 86 4.65 -23.12 4.26
CA ARG A 86 4.28 -22.76 5.64
C ARG A 86 4.65 -21.32 6.00
N TRP A 87 5.62 -20.69 5.29
CA TRP A 87 5.92 -19.29 5.46
C TRP A 87 4.77 -18.36 5.04
N LEU A 88 3.89 -18.80 4.11
CA LEU A 88 2.65 -18.07 3.81
C LEU A 88 1.70 -18.06 5.00
N ILE A 89 1.62 -19.16 5.76
CA ILE A 89 0.80 -19.24 6.97
C ILE A 89 1.36 -18.28 8.04
N VAL A 90 2.68 -18.27 8.23
CA VAL A 90 3.32 -17.36 9.19
C VAL A 90 3.06 -15.90 8.81
N GLY A 91 3.27 -15.53 7.55
CA GLY A 91 2.97 -14.19 7.05
C GLY A 91 1.48 -13.82 7.19
N GLY A 92 0.60 -14.76 6.86
CA GLY A 92 -0.85 -14.59 7.03
C GLY A 92 -1.26 -14.42 8.49
N LEU A 93 -0.66 -15.16 9.43
CA LEU A 93 -0.90 -14.98 10.87
C LEU A 93 -0.46 -13.59 11.34
N ILE A 94 0.71 -13.11 10.91
CA ILE A 94 1.20 -11.77 11.25
C ILE A 94 0.20 -10.70 10.75
N LEU A 95 -0.28 -10.81 9.51
CA LEU A 95 -1.27 -9.91 8.93
C LEU A 95 -2.61 -9.97 9.67
N CYS A 96 -3.08 -11.16 10.03
CA CYS A 96 -4.31 -11.35 10.80
C CYS A 96 -4.20 -10.71 12.20
N ILE A 97 -3.11 -10.96 12.91
CA ILE A 97 -2.87 -10.38 14.24
C ILE A 97 -2.79 -8.85 14.12
N PHE A 98 -2.05 -8.33 13.14
CA PHE A 98 -1.93 -6.89 12.92
C PHE A 98 -3.27 -6.25 12.55
N GLY A 99 -4.00 -6.82 11.58
CA GLY A 99 -5.30 -6.31 11.15
C GLY A 99 -6.32 -6.33 12.29
N LEU A 100 -6.41 -7.44 13.03
CA LEU A 100 -7.36 -7.61 14.13
C LEU A 100 -7.03 -6.70 15.32
N THR A 101 -5.77 -6.64 15.75
CA THR A 101 -5.34 -5.76 16.86
C THR A 101 -5.54 -4.29 16.52
N SER A 102 -5.21 -3.88 15.29
CA SER A 102 -5.43 -2.51 14.80
C SER A 102 -6.91 -2.17 14.73
N LEU A 103 -7.75 -3.11 14.31
CA LEU A 103 -9.20 -2.95 14.29
C LEU A 103 -9.75 -2.77 15.71
N ILE A 104 -9.38 -3.64 16.66
CA ILE A 104 -9.82 -3.57 18.05
C ILE A 104 -9.36 -2.27 18.72
N ILE A 105 -8.12 -1.85 18.51
CA ILE A 105 -7.58 -0.59 19.04
C ILE A 105 -8.34 0.59 18.43
N SER A 106 -8.62 0.55 17.12
CA SER A 106 -9.41 1.58 16.44
C SER A 106 -10.83 1.68 17.01
N MET A 107 -11.45 0.55 17.37
CA MET A 107 -12.79 0.53 17.97
C MET A 107 -12.81 1.07 19.41
N ARG A 108 -11.76 0.80 20.18
CA ARG A 108 -11.68 1.21 21.61
C ARG A 108 -11.28 2.66 21.78
N LYS A 109 -10.38 3.18 20.97
CA LYS A 109 -10.01 4.59 20.96
C LYS A 109 -10.95 5.34 20.03
N LYS A 110 -11.97 6.02 20.58
CA LYS A 110 -12.57 7.19 19.95
C LYS A 110 -11.42 8.17 19.72
N SER A 111 -10.97 8.22 18.48
CA SER A 111 -9.73 8.89 18.08
C SER A 111 -9.85 10.38 18.35
N THR A 112 -9.44 10.81 19.51
CA THR A 112 -8.94 12.16 19.69
C THR A 112 -7.53 12.13 19.10
N ILE A 113 -7.41 12.31 17.79
CA ILE A 113 -6.15 12.74 17.21
C ILE A 113 -6.07 14.23 17.55
N ALA A 114 -5.76 14.51 18.78
CA ALA A 114 -5.15 15.76 19.15
C ALA A 114 -3.71 15.68 18.63
N PHE A 115 -3.54 15.96 17.33
CA PHE A 115 -2.27 16.49 16.90
C PHE A 115 -2.21 17.88 17.56
N GLU A 116 -1.47 17.96 18.65
CA GLU A 116 -1.05 19.24 19.18
C GLU A 116 -0.51 20.03 18.00
N ALA A 117 -1.24 21.09 17.67
CA ALA A 117 -0.79 22.09 16.73
C ALA A 117 0.36 22.83 17.43
N GLU A 118 1.53 22.20 17.45
CA GLU A 118 2.75 22.86 17.82
C GLU A 118 2.91 24.03 16.86
N ALA A 119 2.70 25.19 17.44
CA ALA A 119 2.93 26.49 16.83
C ALA A 119 4.44 26.65 16.60
N LEU A 120 4.99 25.90 15.64
CA LEU A 120 6.33 26.14 15.13
C LEU A 120 6.25 27.17 14.01
N SER A 121 6.46 28.39 14.45
CA SER A 121 6.84 29.55 13.67
C SER A 121 7.90 29.23 12.62
N LYS A 122 7.67 29.78 11.40
CA LYS A 122 8.57 29.80 10.25
C LYS A 122 8.89 28.46 9.59
N SER A 123 8.09 28.21 8.64
CA SER A 123 8.15 27.51 7.36
C SER A 123 9.48 26.86 6.94
N ASN A 124 9.94 25.84 7.67
CA ASN A 124 10.96 24.97 7.14
C ASN A 124 10.29 23.81 6.39
N TYR A 125 10.27 23.83 5.04
CA TYR A 125 9.71 22.77 4.20
C TYR A 125 10.32 21.41 4.52
N LEU A 126 11.61 21.36 4.87
CA LEU A 126 12.31 20.16 5.28
C LEU A 126 11.68 19.50 6.50
N PHE A 127 11.16 20.28 7.46
CA PHE A 127 10.44 19.75 8.60
C PHE A 127 9.19 18.96 8.18
N TYR A 128 8.43 19.47 7.19
CA TYR A 128 7.26 18.76 6.69
C TYR A 128 7.62 17.48 5.94
N VAL A 129 8.72 17.48 5.19
CA VAL A 129 9.25 16.26 4.53
C VAL A 129 9.66 15.23 5.60
N ALA A 130 10.44 15.65 6.59
CA ALA A 130 10.86 14.76 7.70
C ALA A 130 9.65 14.22 8.47
N LYS A 131 8.63 15.06 8.73
CA LYS A 131 7.39 14.64 9.39
C LYS A 131 6.66 13.56 8.59
N GLY A 132 6.50 13.72 7.29
CA GLY A 132 5.88 12.73 6.41
C GLY A 132 6.66 11.43 6.37
N PHE A 133 7.98 11.52 6.21
CA PHE A 133 8.87 10.37 6.23
C PHE A 133 8.77 9.57 7.54
N LEU A 134 8.92 10.22 8.68
CA LEU A 134 8.85 9.57 9.99
C LEU A 134 7.50 8.93 10.26
N LEU A 135 6.41 9.60 9.86
CA LEU A 135 5.07 9.04 10.04
C LEU A 135 4.85 7.80 9.16
N ASN A 136 5.40 7.78 7.95
CA ASN A 136 5.21 6.66 7.04
C ASN A 136 6.18 5.51 7.33
N ILE A 137 7.43 5.79 7.72
CA ILE A 137 8.42 4.75 8.03
C ILE A 137 8.00 3.88 9.23
N ILE A 138 7.18 4.42 10.14
CA ILE A 138 6.61 3.68 11.28
C ILE A 138 5.31 2.95 10.86
N ASN A 139 4.79 3.21 9.67
CA ASN A 139 3.53 2.63 9.20
C ASN A 139 3.72 1.20 8.71
N VAL A 140 3.57 0.25 9.62
CA VAL A 140 3.67 -1.19 9.32
C VAL A 140 2.69 -1.62 8.22
N GLY A 141 1.52 -1.01 8.14
CA GLY A 141 0.52 -1.32 7.09
C GLY A 141 1.05 -1.03 5.68
N THR A 142 1.70 0.11 5.49
CA THR A 142 2.32 0.47 4.21
C THR A 142 3.50 -0.45 3.87
N PHE A 143 4.34 -0.77 4.86
CA PHE A 143 5.42 -1.74 4.67
C PHE A 143 4.89 -3.11 4.21
N LEU A 144 3.86 -3.63 4.90
CA LEU A 144 3.24 -4.91 4.54
C LEU A 144 2.56 -4.88 3.17
N PHE A 145 2.02 -3.73 2.77
CA PHE A 145 1.47 -3.55 1.42
C PHE A 145 2.57 -3.73 0.36
N TRP A 146 3.71 -3.04 0.50
CA TRP A 146 4.82 -3.14 -0.45
C TRP A 146 5.45 -4.54 -0.46
N LEU A 147 5.63 -5.14 0.72
CA LEU A 147 6.13 -6.50 0.85
C LEU A 147 5.18 -7.52 0.18
N GLY A 148 3.88 -7.34 0.36
CA GLY A 148 2.85 -8.17 -0.29
C GLY A 148 2.96 -8.14 -1.81
N LEU A 149 3.12 -6.96 -2.43
CA LEU A 149 3.29 -6.84 -3.87
C LEU A 149 4.52 -7.60 -4.39
N VAL A 150 5.62 -7.59 -3.64
CA VAL A 150 6.83 -8.36 -3.97
C VAL A 150 6.56 -9.87 -3.92
N VAL A 151 5.88 -10.34 -2.87
CA VAL A 151 5.53 -11.76 -2.71
C VAL A 151 4.64 -12.23 -3.86
N PHE A 152 3.69 -11.40 -4.32
CA PHE A 152 2.86 -11.69 -5.50
C PHE A 152 3.60 -11.61 -6.83
N GLY A 153 4.90 -11.33 -6.83
CA GLY A 153 5.71 -11.35 -8.03
C GLY A 153 5.65 -10.07 -8.85
N ALA A 154 5.24 -8.96 -8.25
CA ALA A 154 5.25 -7.67 -8.91
C ALA A 154 6.66 -7.32 -9.43
N GLY A 155 6.76 -6.95 -10.70
CA GLY A 155 8.00 -6.52 -11.31
C GLY A 155 8.33 -5.06 -10.99
N PHE A 156 9.56 -4.64 -11.27
CA PHE A 156 10.01 -3.27 -11.03
C PHE A 156 9.08 -2.21 -11.65
N TRP A 157 8.65 -2.39 -12.89
CA TRP A 157 7.77 -1.46 -13.58
C TRP A 157 6.40 -1.33 -12.92
N PHE A 158 5.91 -2.39 -12.30
CA PHE A 158 4.65 -2.35 -11.58
C PHE A 158 4.72 -1.39 -10.38
N PHE A 159 5.83 -1.40 -9.61
CA PHE A 159 6.04 -0.43 -8.54
C PHE A 159 6.08 1.00 -9.04
N VAL A 160 6.73 1.23 -10.19
CA VAL A 160 6.76 2.55 -10.83
C VAL A 160 5.34 3.02 -11.19
N TYR A 161 4.51 2.14 -11.76
CA TYR A 161 3.12 2.47 -12.07
C TYR A 161 2.28 2.76 -10.81
N VAL A 162 2.42 1.94 -9.77
CA VAL A 162 1.71 2.15 -8.51
C VAL A 162 2.11 3.48 -7.88
N LEU A 163 3.41 3.80 -7.79
CA LEU A 163 3.89 5.08 -7.27
C LEU A 163 3.42 6.27 -8.11
N PHE A 164 3.43 6.14 -9.43
CA PHE A 164 2.98 7.19 -10.34
C PHE A 164 1.50 7.54 -10.11
N PHE A 165 0.62 6.53 -10.10
CA PHE A 165 -0.81 6.76 -9.85
C PHE A 165 -1.07 7.19 -8.41
N TYR A 166 -0.32 6.68 -7.45
CA TYR A 166 -0.38 7.10 -6.06
C TYR A 166 -0.13 8.60 -5.92
N LEU A 167 0.98 9.11 -6.49
CA LEU A 167 1.29 10.54 -6.51
C LEU A 167 0.22 11.36 -7.22
N LEU A 168 -0.33 10.87 -8.33
CA LEU A 168 -1.40 11.56 -9.06
C LEU A 168 -2.65 11.69 -8.19
N PHE A 169 -3.07 10.63 -7.53
CA PHE A 169 -4.23 10.67 -6.62
C PHE A 169 -3.96 11.53 -5.38
N ASP A 170 -2.74 11.55 -4.88
CA ASP A 170 -2.37 12.39 -3.74
C ASP A 170 -2.39 13.87 -4.07
N ILE A 171 -1.95 14.26 -5.26
CA ILE A 171 -2.11 15.63 -5.75
C ILE A 171 -3.60 16.02 -5.75
N VAL A 172 -4.46 15.18 -6.34
CA VAL A 172 -5.90 15.43 -6.37
C VAL A 172 -6.46 15.54 -4.95
N LYS A 173 -6.10 14.62 -4.04
CA LYS A 173 -6.49 14.62 -2.62
C LYS A 173 -6.11 15.93 -1.92
N ILE A 174 -4.87 16.40 -2.10
CA ILE A 174 -4.37 17.63 -1.49
C ILE A 174 -5.16 18.86 -1.96
N TYR A 175 -5.42 18.97 -3.27
CA TYR A 175 -6.19 20.09 -3.84
C TYR A 175 -7.65 20.04 -3.41
N LEU A 176 -8.30 18.88 -3.47
CA LEU A 176 -9.67 18.70 -3.02
C LEU A 176 -9.83 19.03 -1.53
N ALA A 177 -8.89 18.57 -0.70
CA ALA A 177 -8.91 18.87 0.73
C ALA A 177 -8.92 20.38 0.99
N LYS A 178 -8.12 21.15 0.25
CA LYS A 178 -8.08 22.60 0.37
C LYS A 178 -9.35 23.28 -0.12
N GLN A 179 -9.85 22.88 -1.31
CA GLN A 179 -11.01 23.54 -1.94
C GLN A 179 -12.31 23.29 -1.19
N LEU A 180 -12.53 22.04 -0.80
CA LEU A 180 -13.77 21.63 -0.17
C LEU A 180 -13.79 21.96 1.33
N LYS A 181 -12.69 22.45 1.93
CA LYS A 181 -12.53 22.62 3.37
C LYS A 181 -13.09 21.39 4.10
N ILE A 182 -12.82 20.22 3.53
CA ILE A 182 -13.39 18.97 4.02
C ILE A 182 -12.95 18.82 5.46
N SER A 183 -13.84 19.16 6.36
CA SER A 183 -13.79 18.67 7.73
C SER A 183 -14.00 17.17 7.63
N LEU A 184 -12.89 16.41 7.51
CA LEU A 184 -12.93 14.97 7.67
C LEU A 184 -13.52 14.72 9.05
N THR A 185 -14.81 14.45 9.10
CA THR A 185 -15.45 14.18 10.37
C THR A 185 -14.76 12.97 11.00
N PRO A 186 -14.56 12.96 12.32
CA PRO A 186 -13.96 11.81 13.01
C PRO A 186 -14.61 10.48 12.65
N LYS A 187 -15.90 10.49 12.27
CA LYS A 187 -16.65 9.32 11.82
C LYS A 187 -16.16 8.78 10.47
N VAL A 188 -15.87 9.65 9.50
CA VAL A 188 -15.36 9.23 8.18
C VAL A 188 -13.96 8.65 8.32
N ILE A 189 -13.10 9.32 9.07
CA ILE A 189 -11.76 8.86 9.41
C ILE A 189 -11.80 7.47 10.04
N TYR A 190 -12.68 7.28 11.00
CA TYR A 190 -12.86 6.02 11.69
C TYR A 190 -13.28 4.88 10.74
N LYS A 191 -14.27 5.13 9.88
CA LYS A 191 -14.74 4.13 8.90
C LYS A 191 -13.65 3.75 7.89
N LEU A 192 -12.88 4.73 7.38
CA LEU A 192 -11.78 4.46 6.46
C LEU A 192 -10.69 3.59 7.11
N LYS A 193 -10.29 3.90 8.34
CA LYS A 193 -9.34 3.06 9.10
C LYS A 193 -9.84 1.64 9.28
N GLN A 194 -11.10 1.48 9.66
CA GLN A 194 -11.70 0.15 9.83
C GLN A 194 -11.69 -0.65 8.53
N LEU A 195 -12.06 -0.02 7.40
CA LEU A 195 -12.04 -0.66 6.09
C LEU A 195 -10.64 -1.19 5.75
N VAL A 196 -9.60 -0.38 5.95
CA VAL A 196 -8.21 -0.78 5.69
C VAL A 196 -7.81 -1.98 6.56
N TYR A 197 -8.12 -1.95 7.85
CA TYR A 197 -7.78 -3.05 8.77
C TYR A 197 -8.55 -4.34 8.43
N ILE A 198 -9.79 -4.25 7.98
CA ILE A 198 -10.57 -5.39 7.49
C ILE A 198 -9.93 -5.98 6.23
N ILE A 199 -9.47 -5.14 5.30
CA ILE A 199 -8.78 -5.58 4.09
C ILE A 199 -7.49 -6.30 4.44
N ILE A 200 -6.65 -5.73 5.33
CA ILE A 200 -5.41 -6.35 5.79
C ILE A 200 -5.68 -7.71 6.46
N PHE A 201 -6.70 -7.77 7.31
CA PHE A 201 -7.12 -9.03 7.93
C PHE A 201 -7.57 -10.07 6.89
N GLY A 202 -8.36 -9.65 5.89
CA GLY A 202 -8.78 -10.49 4.77
C GLY A 202 -7.59 -11.05 3.96
N PHE A 203 -6.59 -10.24 3.69
CA PHE A 203 -5.34 -10.71 3.07
C PHE A 203 -4.60 -11.71 3.96
N GLY A 204 -4.57 -11.50 5.27
CA GLY A 204 -3.99 -12.45 6.21
C GLY A 204 -4.68 -13.82 6.14
N LEU A 205 -6.01 -13.84 6.14
CA LEU A 205 -6.79 -15.09 5.97
C LEU A 205 -6.53 -15.75 4.61
N PHE A 206 -6.45 -14.96 3.55
CA PHE A 206 -6.13 -15.46 2.21
C PHE A 206 -4.77 -16.14 2.16
N PHE A 207 -3.73 -15.58 2.79
CA PHE A 207 -2.41 -16.20 2.86
C PHE A 207 -2.41 -17.49 3.68
N ILE A 208 -3.12 -17.51 4.81
CA ILE A 208 -3.27 -18.75 5.61
C ILE A 208 -3.94 -19.83 4.77
N PHE A 209 -5.01 -19.50 4.09
CA PHE A 209 -5.72 -20.43 3.22
C PHE A 209 -4.80 -20.96 2.11
N GLN A 210 -4.09 -20.07 1.42
CA GLN A 210 -3.17 -20.46 0.33
C GLN A 210 -2.01 -21.32 0.83
N GLY A 211 -1.50 -21.07 2.04
CA GLY A 211 -0.44 -21.87 2.65
C GLY A 211 -0.91 -23.23 3.20
N SER A 212 -2.22 -23.36 3.51
CA SER A 212 -2.81 -24.59 4.06
C SER A 212 -3.22 -25.60 3.00
N PHE A 213 -3.47 -25.15 1.75
CA PHE A 213 -3.94 -26.02 0.65
C PHE A 213 -3.01 -25.95 -0.58
N PRO A 214 -1.79 -26.48 -0.48
CA PRO A 214 -0.82 -26.45 -1.58
C PRO A 214 -1.26 -27.23 -2.83
N GLU A 215 -1.96 -28.33 -2.67
CA GLU A 215 -2.30 -29.25 -3.76
C GLU A 215 -3.31 -28.71 -4.78
N GLN A 216 -4.14 -27.74 -4.40
CA GLN A 216 -5.14 -27.17 -5.32
C GLN A 216 -4.48 -26.38 -6.48
N LYS A 217 -3.28 -25.86 -6.27
CA LYS A 217 -2.58 -25.06 -7.29
C LYS A 217 -2.03 -25.94 -8.42
N GLU A 218 -1.52 -27.12 -8.10
CA GLU A 218 -1.06 -28.11 -9.09
C GLU A 218 -2.23 -28.65 -9.91
N GLN A 219 -3.35 -28.97 -9.27
CA GLN A 219 -4.55 -29.42 -9.98
C GLN A 219 -5.13 -28.34 -10.90
N LEU A 220 -5.20 -27.07 -10.49
CA LEU A 220 -5.66 -25.98 -11.33
C LEU A 220 -4.72 -25.74 -12.53
N GLN A 221 -3.40 -25.78 -12.32
CA GLN A 221 -2.42 -25.64 -13.39
C GLN A 221 -2.47 -26.82 -14.38
N THR A 222 -2.72 -28.02 -13.89
CA THR A 222 -2.88 -29.22 -14.71
C THR A 222 -4.16 -29.16 -15.55
N ILE A 223 -5.27 -28.68 -14.97
CA ILE A 223 -6.54 -28.51 -15.67
C ILE A 223 -6.45 -27.40 -16.74
N ILE A 224 -5.85 -26.26 -16.39
CA ILE A 224 -5.68 -25.13 -17.32
C ILE A 224 -4.67 -25.50 -18.44
N GLY A 225 -3.59 -26.21 -18.09
CA GLY A 225 -2.61 -26.70 -19.06
C GLY A 225 -3.17 -27.76 -20.02
N ALA A 226 -4.11 -28.58 -19.55
CA ALA A 226 -4.79 -29.59 -20.40
C ALA A 226 -5.86 -28.99 -21.32
N GLN A 227 -6.34 -27.79 -21.08
CA GLN A 227 -7.30 -27.09 -21.95
C GLN A 227 -6.63 -26.22 -23.04
N ILE A 228 -5.30 -26.05 -22.99
CA ILE A 228 -4.54 -25.21 -23.95
C ILE A 228 -3.77 -26.06 -25.00
N ASN A 229 -3.69 -27.38 -24.84
CA ASN A 229 -3.18 -28.33 -25.79
C ASN A 229 -4.32 -29.04 -26.51
#